data_b488f9d9ba44ccf3c162884b62683c6b
#
_entry.id   b488f9d9ba44ccf3c162884b62683c6b
#
_cell.length_a   1.000
_cell.length_b   1.000
_cell.length_c   1.000
_cell.angle_alpha   90.00
_cell.angle_beta   90.00
_cell.angle_gamma   90.00
#
_symmetry.space_group_name_H-M   'P 1'
#
loop_
_entity.id
_entity.type
_entity.pdbx_description
1 polymer ?
#
loop_
_entity_poly.entity_id
_entity_poly.type
_entity_poly.pdbx_seq_one_letter_code
_entity_poly.pdbx_strand_id
1 'polypeptide(L)'
;MNTTFLGQYITRQLVARGDKVRSLARGNYPFLAQFGVESVQGNIQDAAAVEQACRGVDAVFHVAALAGIWGKWQAYYGNNVLGTRNIIAACRKNDVPRLIYTSSPSVTFAASDQCGIDESTPYPTRWLAHYPQTKALAEQEVLAASGGDLLTCALRPHLIWGPGDQHLIPRLLARARAGQLRRVGDGKNVIDAVFVENAAAAHLLAADRLQPESSVCGKAYFITNGEPVNCWNWINEILTLAGVEPVTKSVSYRAAYAAGAVLEGIWKLTGRTDEPRMTRFLAAQLATSHYFNITAARRDLGYEPAISMAEGMQRLRALEFRI
;
A
#
# COMPACT_ATOMS: atom_id res chain seq x y z
N MET A 1 -1.74 3.18 -17.78
CA MET A 1 -1.52 3.11 -16.31
C MET A 1 -1.63 1.67 -15.90
N ASN A 2 -0.64 1.18 -15.25
CA ASN A 2 -0.44 -0.25 -15.02
C ASN A 2 -1.42 -0.80 -13.97
N THR A 3 -1.64 -2.13 -14.01
CA THR A 3 -2.06 -2.87 -12.82
C THR A 3 -1.24 -2.40 -11.63
N THR A 4 -1.82 -2.36 -10.43
CA THR A 4 -1.03 -1.93 -9.25
C THR A 4 0.21 -2.79 -9.11
N PHE A 5 1.31 -2.22 -8.65
CA PHE A 5 2.59 -2.92 -8.44
C PHE A 5 2.40 -4.24 -7.67
N LEU A 6 1.78 -4.17 -6.49
CA LEU A 6 1.45 -5.34 -5.68
C LEU A 6 0.51 -6.32 -6.41
N GLY A 7 -0.49 -5.80 -7.13
CA GLY A 7 -1.46 -6.63 -7.85
C GLY A 7 -0.82 -7.54 -8.89
N GLN A 8 0.25 -7.10 -9.54
CA GLN A 8 1.00 -7.96 -10.48
C GLN A 8 1.66 -9.16 -9.79
N TYR A 9 2.24 -8.96 -8.60
CA TYR A 9 2.87 -10.03 -7.84
C TYR A 9 1.85 -11.01 -7.25
N ILE A 10 0.70 -10.53 -6.75
CA ILE A 10 -0.41 -11.38 -6.34
C ILE A 10 -0.87 -12.22 -7.53
N THR A 11 -1.11 -11.60 -8.69
CA THR A 11 -1.51 -12.30 -9.91
C THR A 11 -0.51 -13.40 -10.30
N ARG A 12 0.80 -13.08 -10.33
CA ARG A 12 1.84 -14.06 -10.66
C ARG A 12 1.87 -15.24 -9.68
N GLN A 13 1.76 -14.99 -8.39
CA GLN A 13 1.76 -16.03 -7.37
C GLN A 13 0.50 -16.91 -7.45
N LEU A 14 -0.68 -16.34 -7.70
CA LEU A 14 -1.92 -17.07 -7.92
C LEU A 14 -1.81 -17.98 -9.16
N VAL A 15 -1.35 -17.44 -10.29
CA VAL A 15 -1.14 -18.24 -11.52
C VAL A 15 -0.12 -19.35 -11.31
N ALA A 16 1.00 -19.07 -10.65
CA ALA A 16 2.03 -20.07 -10.32
C ALA A 16 1.49 -21.19 -9.41
N ARG A 17 0.49 -20.90 -8.58
CA ARG A 17 -0.23 -21.87 -7.74
C ARG A 17 -1.27 -22.68 -8.52
N GLY A 18 -1.59 -22.29 -9.75
CA GLY A 18 -2.61 -22.94 -10.59
C GLY A 18 -4.01 -22.35 -10.50
N ASP A 19 -4.18 -21.20 -9.82
CA ASP A 19 -5.46 -20.52 -9.72
C ASP A 19 -5.85 -19.86 -11.06
N LYS A 20 -7.15 -19.83 -11.35
CA LYS A 20 -7.70 -19.04 -12.45
C LYS A 20 -7.86 -17.58 -11.99
N VAL A 21 -7.21 -16.66 -12.68
CA VAL A 21 -7.19 -15.26 -12.27
C VAL A 21 -7.94 -14.37 -13.26
N ARG A 22 -8.82 -13.53 -12.74
CA ARG A 22 -9.46 -12.43 -13.45
C ARG A 22 -8.96 -11.10 -12.88
N SER A 23 -8.53 -10.19 -13.74
CA SER A 23 -8.05 -8.87 -13.36
C SER A 23 -9.02 -7.79 -13.85
N LEU A 24 -9.53 -6.97 -12.93
CA LEU A 24 -10.28 -5.75 -13.24
C LEU A 24 -9.34 -4.54 -13.16
N ALA A 25 -9.17 -3.81 -14.26
CA ALA A 25 -8.34 -2.62 -14.30
C ALA A 25 -8.82 -1.61 -15.34
N ARG A 26 -8.45 -0.31 -15.15
CA ARG A 26 -8.83 0.77 -16.08
C ARG A 26 -8.12 0.69 -17.43
N GLY A 27 -6.91 0.16 -17.44
CA GLY A 27 -6.11 -0.01 -18.64
C GLY A 27 -6.22 -1.41 -19.22
N ASN A 28 -5.85 -1.55 -20.49
CA ASN A 28 -5.64 -2.86 -21.10
C ASN A 28 -4.18 -3.30 -20.87
N TYR A 29 -3.98 -4.53 -20.41
CA TYR A 29 -2.67 -5.10 -20.08
C TYR A 29 -2.44 -6.43 -20.83
N PRO A 30 -2.08 -6.37 -22.13
CA PRO A 30 -1.93 -7.57 -22.96
C PRO A 30 -0.95 -8.60 -22.39
N PHE A 31 0.04 -8.16 -21.60
CA PHE A 31 0.99 -9.07 -20.97
C PHE A 31 0.34 -10.05 -19.99
N LEU A 32 -0.81 -9.70 -19.40
CA LEU A 32 -1.55 -10.61 -18.49
C LEU A 32 -2.09 -11.83 -19.23
N ALA A 33 -2.43 -11.71 -20.50
CA ALA A 33 -2.90 -12.83 -21.31
C ALA A 33 -1.82 -13.93 -21.48
N GLN A 34 -0.54 -13.56 -21.45
CA GLN A 34 0.57 -14.53 -21.50
C GLN A 34 0.61 -15.46 -20.29
N PHE A 35 -0.01 -15.03 -19.18
CA PHE A 35 -0.15 -15.82 -17.96
C PHE A 35 -1.52 -16.49 -17.82
N GLY A 36 -2.36 -16.49 -18.87
CA GLY A 36 -3.70 -17.03 -18.82
C GLY A 36 -4.70 -16.24 -17.97
N VAL A 37 -4.39 -14.97 -17.68
CA VAL A 37 -5.24 -14.08 -16.86
C VAL A 37 -6.35 -13.49 -17.71
N GLU A 38 -7.60 -13.67 -17.27
CA GLU A 38 -8.76 -13.00 -17.86
C GLU A 38 -8.71 -11.50 -17.51
N SER A 39 -8.68 -10.64 -18.52
CA SER A 39 -8.64 -9.19 -18.33
C SER A 39 -10.01 -8.56 -18.57
N VAL A 40 -10.55 -7.90 -17.55
CA VAL A 40 -11.77 -7.07 -17.62
C VAL A 40 -11.34 -5.61 -17.52
N GLN A 41 -11.68 -4.82 -18.53
CA GLN A 41 -11.46 -3.37 -18.46
C GLN A 41 -12.62 -2.70 -17.75
N GLY A 42 -12.34 -1.96 -16.67
CA GLY A 42 -13.36 -1.25 -15.92
C GLY A 42 -12.79 -0.38 -14.81
N ASN A 43 -13.66 0.46 -14.26
CA ASN A 43 -13.33 1.32 -13.11
C ASN A 43 -14.07 0.77 -11.87
N ILE A 44 -13.39 0.69 -10.73
CA ILE A 44 -14.02 0.26 -9.47
C ILE A 44 -15.17 1.19 -9.02
N GLN A 45 -15.24 2.41 -9.54
CA GLN A 45 -16.37 3.32 -9.32
C GLN A 45 -17.61 2.97 -10.17
N ASP A 46 -17.47 2.11 -11.17
CA ASP A 46 -18.57 1.58 -11.98
C ASP A 46 -19.06 0.27 -11.37
N ALA A 47 -20.20 0.33 -10.68
CA ALA A 47 -20.80 -0.80 -10.01
C ALA A 47 -21.11 -1.97 -10.97
N ALA A 48 -21.51 -1.68 -12.21
CA ALA A 48 -21.83 -2.74 -13.18
C ALA A 48 -20.58 -3.48 -13.66
N ALA A 49 -19.48 -2.73 -13.93
CA ALA A 49 -18.21 -3.33 -14.30
C ALA A 49 -17.63 -4.20 -13.15
N VAL A 50 -17.75 -3.72 -11.89
CA VAL A 50 -17.33 -4.47 -10.71
C VAL A 50 -18.17 -5.73 -10.51
N GLU A 51 -19.49 -5.63 -10.63
CA GLU A 51 -20.39 -6.77 -10.54
C GLU A 51 -20.05 -7.84 -11.59
N GLN A 52 -19.85 -7.43 -12.84
CA GLN A 52 -19.46 -8.36 -13.91
C GLN A 52 -18.13 -9.06 -13.59
N ALA A 53 -17.15 -8.32 -13.06
CA ALA A 53 -15.85 -8.89 -12.71
C ALA A 53 -15.91 -9.89 -11.55
N CYS A 54 -16.88 -9.75 -10.64
CA CYS A 54 -17.07 -10.64 -9.49
C CYS A 54 -17.87 -11.91 -9.79
N ARG A 55 -18.43 -12.08 -10.99
CA ARG A 55 -19.24 -13.27 -11.33
C ARG A 55 -18.40 -14.55 -11.35
N GLY A 56 -18.80 -15.54 -10.54
CA GLY A 56 -18.20 -16.87 -10.53
C GLY A 56 -16.74 -16.90 -10.07
N VAL A 57 -16.35 -16.01 -9.16
CA VAL A 57 -15.03 -16.04 -8.50
C VAL A 57 -15.17 -16.45 -7.03
N ASP A 58 -14.17 -17.15 -6.51
CA ASP A 58 -14.14 -17.68 -5.14
C ASP A 58 -13.54 -16.70 -4.13
N ALA A 59 -12.79 -15.69 -4.61
CA ALA A 59 -12.17 -14.69 -3.77
C ALA A 59 -11.88 -13.41 -4.56
N VAL A 60 -11.95 -12.27 -3.88
CA VAL A 60 -11.56 -10.96 -4.41
C VAL A 60 -10.39 -10.41 -3.61
N PHE A 61 -9.30 -10.09 -4.33
CA PHE A 61 -8.16 -9.33 -3.81
C PHE A 61 -8.32 -7.87 -4.21
N HIS A 62 -8.82 -7.04 -3.30
CA HIS A 62 -9.06 -5.63 -3.56
C HIS A 62 -7.81 -4.79 -3.29
N VAL A 63 -6.95 -4.67 -4.29
CA VAL A 63 -5.67 -3.94 -4.23
C VAL A 63 -5.79 -2.51 -4.79
N ALA A 64 -6.82 -2.27 -5.59
CA ALA A 64 -7.00 -0.99 -6.27
C ALA A 64 -7.28 0.13 -5.27
N ALA A 65 -6.49 1.20 -5.36
CA ALA A 65 -6.70 2.44 -4.61
C ALA A 65 -6.12 3.63 -5.37
N LEU A 66 -6.63 4.82 -5.11
CA LEU A 66 -5.93 6.05 -5.43
C LEU A 66 -4.95 6.34 -4.30
N ALA A 67 -3.66 6.15 -4.57
CA ALA A 67 -2.57 6.49 -3.65
C ALA A 67 -2.07 7.91 -3.92
N GLY A 68 -1.38 8.49 -2.94
CA GLY A 68 -0.78 9.82 -3.04
C GLY A 68 -1.09 10.66 -1.80
N ILE A 69 -0.40 11.78 -1.66
CA ILE A 69 -0.48 12.63 -0.47
C ILE A 69 -1.14 13.98 -0.75
N TRP A 70 -1.57 14.22 -2.01
CA TRP A 70 -2.19 15.47 -2.44
C TRP A 70 -3.25 15.22 -3.52
N GLY A 71 -4.32 16.01 -3.51
CA GLY A 71 -5.39 15.95 -4.49
C GLY A 71 -6.77 16.26 -3.89
N LYS A 72 -7.80 16.20 -4.73
CA LYS A 72 -9.18 16.51 -4.32
C LYS A 72 -9.78 15.36 -3.49
N TRP A 73 -10.48 15.71 -2.42
CA TRP A 73 -11.21 14.75 -1.57
C TRP A 73 -12.11 13.80 -2.37
N GLN A 74 -12.89 14.35 -3.31
CA GLN A 74 -13.82 13.56 -4.12
C GLN A 74 -13.14 12.45 -4.92
N ALA A 75 -11.90 12.70 -5.41
CA ALA A 75 -11.15 11.69 -6.14
C ALA A 75 -10.71 10.53 -5.23
N TYR A 76 -10.22 10.84 -4.02
CA TYR A 76 -9.85 9.83 -3.03
C TYR A 76 -11.08 9.07 -2.52
N TYR A 77 -12.13 9.79 -2.14
CA TYR A 77 -13.36 9.19 -1.64
C TYR A 77 -14.04 8.31 -2.69
N GLY A 78 -14.15 8.80 -3.93
CA GLY A 78 -14.73 8.03 -5.03
C GLY A 78 -13.97 6.72 -5.32
N ASN A 79 -12.63 6.78 -5.40
CA ASN A 79 -11.85 5.58 -5.66
C ASN A 79 -11.76 4.65 -4.45
N ASN A 80 -11.42 5.19 -3.26
CA ASN A 80 -11.05 4.35 -2.12
C ASN A 80 -12.25 3.91 -1.29
N VAL A 81 -13.30 4.75 -1.19
CA VAL A 81 -14.49 4.42 -0.38
C VAL A 81 -15.63 3.90 -1.26
N LEU A 82 -16.09 4.68 -2.25
CA LEU A 82 -17.19 4.24 -3.10
C LEU A 82 -16.80 3.01 -3.95
N GLY A 83 -15.56 2.99 -4.47
CA GLY A 83 -15.04 1.81 -5.15
C GLY A 83 -15.04 0.56 -4.27
N THR A 84 -14.65 0.69 -3.00
CA THR A 84 -14.68 -0.43 -2.02
C THR A 84 -16.12 -0.86 -1.72
N ARG A 85 -17.06 0.07 -1.59
CA ARG A 85 -18.50 -0.25 -1.43
C ARG A 85 -19.03 -1.05 -2.60
N ASN A 86 -18.66 -0.68 -3.83
CA ASN A 86 -19.05 -1.43 -5.02
C ASN A 86 -18.50 -2.87 -4.99
N ILE A 87 -17.25 -3.05 -4.55
CA ILE A 87 -16.65 -4.38 -4.39
C ILE A 87 -17.42 -5.22 -3.34
N ILE A 88 -17.71 -4.65 -2.17
CA ILE A 88 -18.47 -5.34 -1.12
C ILE A 88 -19.86 -5.75 -1.64
N ALA A 89 -20.57 -4.82 -2.28
CA ALA A 89 -21.89 -5.07 -2.85
C ALA A 89 -21.85 -6.15 -3.94
N ALA A 90 -20.86 -6.11 -4.83
CA ALA A 90 -20.67 -7.09 -5.89
C ALA A 90 -20.32 -8.48 -5.35
N CYS A 91 -19.47 -8.57 -4.31
CA CYS A 91 -19.19 -9.83 -3.65
C CYS A 91 -20.47 -10.47 -3.11
N ARG A 92 -21.27 -9.72 -2.35
CA ARG A 92 -22.53 -10.22 -1.81
C ARG A 92 -23.53 -10.63 -2.87
N LYS A 93 -23.65 -9.82 -3.95
CA LYS A 93 -24.60 -10.09 -5.06
C LYS A 93 -24.24 -11.33 -5.89
N ASN A 94 -22.96 -11.69 -5.95
CA ASN A 94 -22.46 -12.81 -6.74
C ASN A 94 -22.00 -13.98 -5.86
N ASP A 95 -22.39 -14.01 -4.57
CA ASP A 95 -22.06 -15.06 -3.61
C ASP A 95 -20.54 -15.34 -3.50
N VAL A 96 -19.72 -14.28 -3.62
CA VAL A 96 -18.27 -14.38 -3.44
C VAL A 96 -17.96 -14.50 -1.95
N PRO A 97 -17.42 -15.61 -1.48
CA PRO A 97 -17.29 -15.85 -0.05
C PRO A 97 -16.15 -15.10 0.63
N ARG A 98 -15.14 -14.61 -0.13
CA ARG A 98 -13.92 -14.06 0.47
C ARG A 98 -13.50 -12.72 -0.17
N LEU A 99 -13.22 -11.73 0.67
CA LEU A 99 -12.69 -10.43 0.26
C LEU A 99 -11.45 -10.07 1.08
N ILE A 100 -10.30 -10.02 0.42
CA ILE A 100 -9.03 -9.60 1.00
C ILE A 100 -8.75 -8.16 0.57
N TYR A 101 -8.71 -7.24 1.52
CA TYR A 101 -8.52 -5.82 1.28
C TYR A 101 -7.09 -5.37 1.56
N THR A 102 -6.44 -4.77 0.58
CA THR A 102 -5.16 -4.11 0.79
C THR A 102 -5.39 -2.72 1.39
N SER A 103 -5.15 -2.59 2.67
CA SER A 103 -5.16 -1.34 3.42
C SER A 103 -3.78 -0.68 3.43
N SER A 104 -3.44 0.05 4.49
CA SER A 104 -2.16 0.71 4.70
C SER A 104 -1.94 1.00 6.18
N PRO A 105 -0.73 0.94 6.73
CA PRO A 105 -0.45 1.40 8.10
C PRO A 105 -0.76 2.87 8.33
N SER A 106 -0.79 3.68 7.26
CA SER A 106 -1.14 5.10 7.36
C SER A 106 -2.53 5.35 7.94
N VAL A 107 -3.40 4.33 8.00
CA VAL A 107 -4.72 4.41 8.65
C VAL A 107 -4.65 4.63 10.16
N THR A 108 -3.52 4.35 10.80
CA THR A 108 -3.30 4.61 12.23
C THR A 108 -2.37 5.80 12.47
N PHE A 109 -1.83 6.43 11.42
CA PHE A 109 -0.77 7.43 11.54
C PHE A 109 -1.30 8.78 12.03
N ALA A 110 -0.90 9.16 13.26
CA ALA A 110 -1.26 10.41 13.93
C ALA A 110 -0.14 11.48 13.90
N ALA A 111 0.79 11.41 12.95
CA ALA A 111 1.95 12.32 12.81
C ALA A 111 2.92 12.29 14.01
N SER A 112 3.00 11.17 14.69
CA SER A 112 3.93 10.87 15.79
C SER A 112 4.60 9.53 15.58
N ASP A 113 5.61 9.22 16.39
CA ASP A 113 6.27 7.92 16.36
C ASP A 113 5.30 6.77 16.62
N GLN A 114 5.44 5.70 15.85
CA GLN A 114 4.71 4.45 15.97
C GLN A 114 5.71 3.30 16.08
N CYS A 115 6.19 3.06 17.29
CA CYS A 115 7.28 2.12 17.54
C CYS A 115 6.74 0.78 18.05
N GLY A 116 6.72 -0.24 17.18
CA GLY A 116 6.26 -1.58 17.51
C GLY A 116 4.77 -1.66 17.85
N ILE A 117 3.96 -0.76 17.32
CA ILE A 117 2.51 -0.77 17.53
C ILE A 117 1.86 -1.97 16.84
N ASP A 118 0.72 -2.41 17.35
CA ASP A 118 -0.09 -3.49 16.80
C ASP A 118 -1.46 -3.00 16.30
N GLU A 119 -2.29 -3.94 15.86
CA GLU A 119 -3.59 -3.69 15.26
C GLU A 119 -4.63 -3.09 16.22
N SER A 120 -4.39 -3.09 17.53
CA SER A 120 -5.24 -2.44 18.54
C SER A 120 -5.12 -0.90 18.53
N THR A 121 -4.11 -0.37 17.84
CA THR A 121 -3.90 1.08 17.69
C THR A 121 -5.08 1.73 17.00
N PRO A 122 -5.73 2.73 17.62
CA PRO A 122 -6.94 3.35 17.09
C PRO A 122 -6.65 4.20 15.84
N TYR A 123 -7.69 4.42 15.04
CA TYR A 123 -7.65 5.40 13.97
C TYR A 123 -7.52 6.83 14.53
N PRO A 124 -6.74 7.70 13.89
CA PRO A 124 -6.61 9.08 14.32
C PRO A 124 -7.94 9.86 14.15
N THR A 125 -8.16 10.84 15.02
CA THR A 125 -9.30 11.75 14.91
C THR A 125 -9.06 12.89 13.92
N ARG A 126 -7.79 13.17 13.58
CA ARG A 126 -7.37 14.21 12.63
C ARG A 126 -6.43 13.65 11.59
N TRP A 127 -6.62 14.03 10.34
CA TRP A 127 -5.89 13.53 9.20
C TRP A 127 -5.10 14.64 8.51
N LEU A 128 -3.85 14.36 8.17
CA LEU A 128 -3.01 15.30 7.42
C LEU A 128 -3.15 15.16 5.91
N ALA A 129 -3.74 14.05 5.42
CA ALA A 129 -3.94 13.79 4.00
C ALA A 129 -5.23 13.00 3.77
N HIS A 130 -5.80 13.11 2.57
CA HIS A 130 -7.03 12.40 2.20
C HIS A 130 -6.83 10.90 2.02
N TYR A 131 -5.63 10.49 1.58
CA TYR A 131 -5.33 9.07 1.36
C TYR A 131 -5.50 8.22 2.62
N PRO A 132 -4.80 8.48 3.74
CA PRO A 132 -4.98 7.67 4.94
C PRO A 132 -6.40 7.71 5.49
N GLN A 133 -7.08 8.86 5.42
CA GLN A 133 -8.46 9.00 5.87
C GLN A 133 -9.41 8.12 5.05
N THR A 134 -9.32 8.16 3.73
CA THR A 134 -10.20 7.35 2.86
C THR A 134 -9.86 5.87 2.92
N LYS A 135 -8.60 5.50 3.15
CA LYS A 135 -8.20 4.11 3.39
C LYS A 135 -8.75 3.58 4.71
N ALA A 136 -8.76 4.42 5.78
CA ALA A 136 -9.35 4.05 7.07
C ALA A 136 -10.88 3.87 6.99
N LEU A 137 -11.57 4.76 6.28
CA LEU A 137 -13.02 4.62 6.05
C LEU A 137 -13.34 3.31 5.30
N ALA A 138 -12.61 3.03 4.24
CA ALA A 138 -12.79 1.81 3.46
C ALA A 138 -12.45 0.54 4.26
N GLU A 139 -11.38 0.57 5.04
CA GLU A 139 -11.00 -0.54 5.92
C GLU A 139 -12.11 -0.84 6.94
N GLN A 140 -12.64 0.17 7.61
CA GLN A 140 -13.73 -0.01 8.56
C GLN A 140 -14.97 -0.64 7.91
N GLU A 141 -15.32 -0.21 6.68
CA GLU A 141 -16.45 -0.77 5.95
C GLU A 141 -16.19 -2.24 5.54
N VAL A 142 -14.97 -2.57 5.13
CA VAL A 142 -14.59 -3.95 4.80
C VAL A 142 -14.65 -4.85 6.03
N LEU A 143 -14.08 -4.42 7.15
CA LEU A 143 -14.09 -5.20 8.39
C LEU A 143 -15.51 -5.39 8.94
N ALA A 144 -16.34 -4.34 8.89
CA ALA A 144 -17.75 -4.40 9.28
C ALA A 144 -18.61 -5.27 8.34
N ALA A 145 -18.17 -5.48 7.09
CA ALA A 145 -18.88 -6.32 6.14
C ALA A 145 -18.67 -7.82 6.40
N SER A 146 -17.73 -8.20 7.26
CA SER A 146 -17.42 -9.59 7.58
C SER A 146 -18.55 -10.24 8.36
N GLY A 147 -19.07 -11.35 7.85
CA GLY A 147 -20.12 -12.14 8.46
C GLY A 147 -21.17 -12.58 7.45
N GLY A 148 -21.99 -13.56 7.82
CA GLY A 148 -22.91 -14.22 6.88
C GLY A 148 -22.14 -14.88 5.76
N ASP A 149 -22.49 -14.58 4.51
CA ASP A 149 -21.92 -15.22 3.33
C ASP A 149 -20.63 -14.56 2.81
N LEU A 150 -20.19 -13.45 3.42
CA LEU A 150 -18.98 -12.74 3.02
C LEU A 150 -17.97 -12.64 4.16
N LEU A 151 -16.85 -13.32 4.04
CA LEU A 151 -15.73 -13.23 4.98
C LEU A 151 -14.72 -12.20 4.48
N THR A 152 -14.28 -11.30 5.35
CA THR A 152 -13.34 -10.23 4.97
C THR A 152 -12.18 -10.13 5.93
N CYS A 153 -11.03 -9.68 5.43
CA CYS A 153 -9.92 -9.21 6.23
C CYS A 153 -9.19 -8.06 5.52
N ALA A 154 -8.42 -7.29 6.27
CA ALA A 154 -7.63 -6.19 5.76
C ALA A 154 -6.14 -6.43 6.04
N LEU A 155 -5.29 -6.19 5.05
CA LEU A 155 -3.84 -6.22 5.22
C LEU A 155 -3.30 -4.79 5.12
N ARG A 156 -2.41 -4.42 6.04
CA ARG A 156 -1.75 -3.11 6.12
C ARG A 156 -0.28 -3.25 5.74
N PRO A 157 0.08 -3.47 4.45
CA PRO A 157 1.48 -3.57 4.04
C PRO A 157 2.15 -2.20 4.11
N HIS A 158 3.35 -2.15 4.69
CA HIS A 158 4.11 -0.92 4.86
C HIS A 158 5.22 -0.77 3.83
N LEU A 159 5.28 0.40 3.17
CA LEU A 159 6.33 0.76 2.21
C LEU A 159 6.70 -0.42 1.29
N ILE A 160 5.74 -0.88 0.49
CA ILE A 160 5.97 -1.98 -0.46
C ILE A 160 7.03 -1.55 -1.47
N TRP A 161 8.09 -2.34 -1.59
CA TRP A 161 9.21 -2.07 -2.49
C TRP A 161 9.71 -3.32 -3.19
N GLY A 162 10.47 -3.16 -4.26
CA GLY A 162 11.07 -4.26 -5.02
C GLY A 162 11.11 -3.97 -6.51
N PRO A 163 11.56 -4.94 -7.33
CA PRO A 163 11.64 -4.80 -8.78
C PRO A 163 10.27 -4.49 -9.40
N GLY A 164 10.25 -3.51 -10.32
CA GLY A 164 9.02 -3.06 -10.99
C GLY A 164 8.18 -2.08 -10.15
N ASP A 165 8.72 -1.56 -9.04
CA ASP A 165 8.09 -0.47 -8.30
C ASP A 165 7.98 0.79 -9.16
N GLN A 166 6.75 1.33 -9.26
CA GLN A 166 6.47 2.50 -10.09
C GLN A 166 6.19 3.75 -9.25
N HIS A 167 6.30 3.66 -7.94
CA HIS A 167 5.87 4.73 -7.02
C HIS A 167 6.98 5.19 -6.07
N LEU A 168 7.47 4.32 -5.20
CA LEU A 168 8.39 4.69 -4.13
C LEU A 168 9.80 4.95 -4.67
N ILE A 169 10.41 3.94 -5.29
CA ILE A 169 11.80 4.01 -5.77
C ILE A 169 11.96 5.05 -6.88
N PRO A 170 11.14 5.08 -7.96
CA PRO A 170 11.27 6.10 -8.99
C PRO A 170 11.13 7.52 -8.47
N ARG A 171 10.24 7.74 -7.49
CA ARG A 171 10.04 9.04 -6.86
C ARG A 171 11.25 9.48 -6.01
N LEU A 172 11.85 8.56 -5.25
CA LEU A 172 13.09 8.81 -4.50
C LEU A 172 14.21 9.19 -5.44
N LEU A 173 14.43 8.40 -6.51
CA LEU A 173 15.48 8.64 -7.51
C LEU A 173 15.29 9.97 -8.23
N ALA A 174 14.07 10.28 -8.68
CA ALA A 174 13.78 11.55 -9.36
C ALA A 174 14.07 12.75 -8.47
N ARG A 175 13.65 12.71 -7.20
CA ARG A 175 13.91 13.79 -6.23
C ARG A 175 15.39 13.91 -5.87
N ALA A 176 16.10 12.81 -5.74
CA ALA A 176 17.53 12.80 -5.45
C ALA A 176 18.34 13.38 -6.63
N ARG A 177 18.09 12.91 -7.86
CA ARG A 177 18.72 13.43 -9.10
C ARG A 177 18.45 14.92 -9.31
N ALA A 178 17.26 15.40 -8.96
CA ALA A 178 16.91 16.82 -9.00
C ALA A 178 17.54 17.64 -7.84
N GLY A 179 18.31 17.01 -6.95
CA GLY A 179 18.88 17.67 -5.78
C GLY A 179 17.85 18.18 -4.76
N GLN A 180 16.62 17.63 -4.79
CA GLN A 180 15.49 18.07 -3.98
C GLN A 180 15.27 17.20 -2.73
N LEU A 181 15.90 16.03 -2.65
CA LEU A 181 15.79 15.16 -1.49
C LEU A 181 16.65 15.69 -0.33
N ARG A 182 16.06 15.78 0.83
CA ARG A 182 16.71 16.22 2.07
C ARG A 182 16.31 15.29 3.18
N ARG A 183 17.25 14.94 4.05
CA ARG A 183 16.95 14.24 5.30
C ARG A 183 16.11 15.16 6.19
N VAL A 184 14.94 14.66 6.64
CA VAL A 184 14.06 15.40 7.54
C VAL A 184 14.30 14.91 8.97
N GLY A 185 14.49 15.82 9.90
CA GLY A 185 14.81 15.50 11.29
C GLY A 185 16.27 15.17 11.54
N ASP A 186 16.55 14.42 12.59
CA ASP A 186 17.90 14.04 13.01
C ASP A 186 18.45 12.82 12.23
N GLY A 187 17.60 12.15 11.46
CA GLY A 187 17.96 10.98 10.65
C GLY A 187 18.08 9.68 11.45
N LYS A 188 17.59 9.63 12.67
CA LYS A 188 17.62 8.44 13.54
C LYS A 188 16.34 7.61 13.46
N ASN A 189 15.32 8.11 12.76
CA ASN A 189 14.05 7.43 12.66
C ASN A 189 14.17 6.05 12.01
N VAL A 190 13.47 5.09 12.63
CA VAL A 190 13.43 3.69 12.23
C VAL A 190 12.11 3.41 11.54
N ILE A 191 12.18 2.71 10.44
CA ILE A 191 11.01 2.25 9.70
C ILE A 191 11.11 0.75 9.46
N ASP A 192 10.00 0.11 9.21
CA ASP A 192 10.04 -1.14 8.47
C ASP A 192 9.42 -0.99 7.08
N ALA A 193 9.65 -1.98 6.25
CA ALA A 193 9.13 -2.02 4.90
C ALA A 193 8.80 -3.47 4.56
N VAL A 194 8.10 -3.71 3.46
CA VAL A 194 7.82 -5.07 2.99
C VAL A 194 8.27 -5.24 1.55
N PHE A 195 9.05 -6.28 1.30
CA PHE A 195 9.39 -6.68 -0.06
C PHE A 195 8.15 -7.18 -0.77
N VAL A 196 7.96 -6.80 -2.02
CA VAL A 196 6.68 -6.99 -2.73
C VAL A 196 6.24 -8.45 -2.83
N GLU A 197 7.17 -9.40 -2.96
CA GLU A 197 6.84 -10.83 -3.00
C GLU A 197 6.32 -11.33 -1.65
N ASN A 198 6.88 -10.84 -0.53
CA ASN A 198 6.36 -11.13 0.81
C ASN A 198 4.96 -10.53 1.02
N ALA A 199 4.77 -9.28 0.55
CA ALA A 199 3.45 -8.64 0.62
C ALA A 199 2.41 -9.43 -0.19
N ALA A 200 2.75 -9.91 -1.39
CA ALA A 200 1.88 -10.75 -2.20
C ALA A 200 1.57 -12.08 -1.50
N ALA A 201 2.59 -12.76 -0.97
CA ALA A 201 2.42 -14.02 -0.23
C ALA A 201 1.47 -13.85 0.98
N ALA A 202 1.58 -12.73 1.72
CA ALA A 202 0.66 -12.44 2.82
C ALA A 202 -0.80 -12.36 2.36
N HIS A 203 -1.07 -11.85 1.16
CA HIS A 203 -2.43 -11.79 0.60
C HIS A 203 -2.97 -13.19 0.28
N LEU A 204 -2.15 -14.08 -0.28
CA LEU A 204 -2.54 -15.46 -0.56
C LEU A 204 -2.80 -16.22 0.76
N LEU A 205 -1.90 -16.10 1.75
CA LEU A 205 -2.09 -16.70 3.06
C LEU A 205 -3.39 -16.21 3.73
N ALA A 206 -3.68 -14.91 3.65
CA ALA A 206 -4.92 -14.37 4.18
C ALA A 206 -6.16 -14.98 3.50
N ALA A 207 -6.14 -15.15 2.18
CA ALA A 207 -7.22 -15.77 1.44
C ALA A 207 -7.42 -17.25 1.84
N ASP A 208 -6.33 -17.98 2.05
CA ASP A 208 -6.37 -19.40 2.44
C ASP A 208 -6.88 -19.59 3.89
N ARG A 209 -6.54 -18.64 4.79
CA ARG A 209 -6.99 -18.66 6.19
C ARG A 209 -8.38 -18.06 6.41
N LEU A 210 -8.93 -17.35 5.43
CA LEU A 210 -10.24 -16.71 5.51
C LEU A 210 -11.34 -17.75 5.28
N GLN A 211 -11.67 -18.50 6.34
CA GLN A 211 -12.65 -19.59 6.36
C GLN A 211 -13.73 -19.29 7.42
N PRO A 212 -14.91 -19.91 7.36
CA PRO A 212 -15.90 -19.77 8.41
C PRO A 212 -15.30 -20.04 9.80
N GLU A 213 -15.70 -19.24 10.79
CA GLU A 213 -15.22 -19.32 12.18
C GLU A 213 -13.72 -19.05 12.39
N SER A 214 -12.99 -18.72 11.33
CA SER A 214 -11.58 -18.36 11.44
C SER A 214 -11.38 -17.06 12.24
N SER A 215 -10.34 -17.04 13.05
CA SER A 215 -9.92 -15.85 13.77
C SER A 215 -9.51 -14.68 12.86
N VAL A 216 -9.35 -14.91 11.55
CA VAL A 216 -8.98 -13.92 10.54
C VAL A 216 -10.16 -13.02 10.14
N CYS A 217 -11.39 -13.54 10.26
CA CYS A 217 -12.60 -12.85 9.83
C CYS A 217 -12.78 -11.50 10.56
N GLY A 218 -12.97 -10.43 9.79
CA GLY A 218 -13.21 -9.09 10.32
C GLY A 218 -12.01 -8.44 10.96
N LYS A 219 -10.77 -8.93 10.73
CA LYS A 219 -9.54 -8.38 11.32
C LYS A 219 -8.63 -7.71 10.31
N ALA A 220 -7.82 -6.78 10.82
CA ALA A 220 -6.71 -6.18 10.10
C ALA A 220 -5.38 -6.77 10.56
N TYR A 221 -4.34 -6.69 9.70
CA TYR A 221 -3.00 -7.20 9.99
C TYR A 221 -1.94 -6.28 9.40
N PHE A 222 -0.96 -5.88 10.20
CA PHE A 222 0.25 -5.24 9.71
C PHE A 222 1.12 -6.28 8.96
N ILE A 223 1.62 -5.89 7.80
CA ILE A 223 2.46 -6.73 6.94
C ILE A 223 3.75 -5.99 6.63
N THR A 224 4.85 -6.47 7.18
CA THR A 224 6.20 -5.95 6.97
C THR A 224 7.20 -7.09 6.88
N ASN A 225 8.46 -6.80 6.59
CA ASN A 225 9.51 -7.81 6.66
C ASN A 225 9.86 -8.22 8.11
N GLY A 226 9.38 -7.48 9.12
CA GLY A 226 9.76 -7.71 10.51
C GLY A 226 11.24 -7.39 10.80
N GLU A 227 11.88 -6.62 9.94
CA GLU A 227 13.27 -6.18 10.00
C GLU A 227 13.33 -4.65 9.97
N PRO A 228 13.07 -3.95 11.10
CA PRO A 228 13.11 -2.49 11.12
C PRO A 228 14.53 -1.97 10.81
N VAL A 229 14.60 -0.94 9.95
CA VAL A 229 15.83 -0.33 9.47
C VAL A 229 15.85 1.17 9.70
N ASN A 230 17.04 1.79 9.77
CA ASN A 230 17.12 3.24 9.72
C ASN A 230 16.64 3.75 8.35
N CYS A 231 15.65 4.65 8.35
CA CYS A 231 14.98 5.15 7.16
C CYS A 231 15.97 5.75 6.14
N TRP A 232 16.90 6.58 6.61
CA TRP A 232 17.81 7.30 5.72
C TRP A 232 18.97 6.45 5.23
N ASN A 233 19.41 5.47 6.03
CA ASN A 233 20.39 4.48 5.56
C ASN A 233 19.80 3.61 4.46
N TRP A 234 18.56 3.13 4.63
CA TRP A 234 17.85 2.35 3.63
C TRP A 234 17.60 3.14 2.33
N ILE A 235 17.17 4.41 2.44
CA ILE A 235 17.03 5.30 1.28
C ILE A 235 18.38 5.47 0.56
N ASN A 236 19.46 5.75 1.31
CA ASN A 236 20.78 5.94 0.74
C ASN A 236 21.33 4.66 0.07
N GLU A 237 21.02 3.49 0.59
CA GLU A 237 21.37 2.22 -0.03
C GLU A 237 20.70 2.08 -1.40
N ILE A 238 19.39 2.37 -1.50
CA ILE A 238 18.65 2.38 -2.79
C ILE A 238 19.27 3.39 -3.77
N LEU A 239 19.61 4.60 -3.31
CA LEU A 239 20.24 5.62 -4.15
C LEU A 239 21.59 5.15 -4.68
N THR A 240 22.42 4.56 -3.82
CA THR A 240 23.74 4.02 -4.19
C THR A 240 23.62 2.91 -5.22
N LEU A 241 22.67 1.98 -5.06
CA LEU A 241 22.38 0.92 -6.05
C LEU A 241 22.01 1.49 -7.41
N ALA A 242 21.35 2.64 -7.45
CA ALA A 242 20.94 3.34 -8.67
C ALA A 242 22.01 4.31 -9.22
N GLY A 243 23.23 4.30 -8.68
CA GLY A 243 24.30 5.22 -9.08
C GLY A 243 24.02 6.69 -8.74
N VAL A 244 23.20 6.95 -7.71
CA VAL A 244 22.85 8.30 -7.26
C VAL A 244 23.52 8.57 -5.91
N GLU A 245 24.10 9.77 -5.78
CA GLU A 245 24.78 10.19 -4.56
C GLU A 245 23.84 10.13 -3.33
N PRO A 246 24.35 9.63 -2.18
CA PRO A 246 23.60 9.59 -0.93
C PRO A 246 23.17 10.99 -0.45
N VAL A 247 22.05 11.04 0.24
CA VAL A 247 21.52 12.27 0.83
C VAL A 247 22.32 12.62 2.09
N THR A 248 23.06 13.73 2.03
CA THR A 248 23.84 14.27 3.17
C THR A 248 23.22 15.50 3.80
N LYS A 249 22.49 16.31 3.01
CA LYS A 249 21.86 17.55 3.47
C LYS A 249 20.60 17.24 4.28
N SER A 250 20.42 17.97 5.40
CA SER A 250 19.25 17.81 6.28
C SER A 250 18.46 19.09 6.46
N VAL A 251 17.23 18.94 6.90
CA VAL A 251 16.33 20.01 7.31
C VAL A 251 15.64 19.57 8.61
N SER A 252 15.43 20.48 9.55
CA SER A 252 14.71 20.12 10.78
C SER A 252 13.27 19.77 10.48
N TYR A 253 12.68 18.89 11.30
CA TYR A 253 11.28 18.51 11.17
C TYR A 253 10.35 19.73 11.19
N ARG A 254 10.58 20.67 12.12
CA ARG A 254 9.77 21.88 12.24
C ARG A 254 9.82 22.74 10.97
N ALA A 255 11.00 22.91 10.38
CA ALA A 255 11.15 23.67 9.13
C ALA A 255 10.47 22.96 7.95
N ALA A 256 10.63 21.64 7.81
CA ALA A 256 9.97 20.84 6.77
C ALA A 256 8.44 20.86 6.91
N TYR A 257 7.94 20.77 8.15
CA TYR A 257 6.50 20.81 8.44
C TYR A 257 5.91 22.20 8.13
N ALA A 258 6.59 23.29 8.54
CA ALA A 258 6.16 24.65 8.23
C ALA A 258 6.17 24.92 6.71
N ALA A 259 7.23 24.49 6.02
CA ALA A 259 7.29 24.58 4.56
C ALA A 259 6.15 23.81 3.89
N GLY A 260 5.84 22.61 4.40
CA GLY A 260 4.68 21.81 3.97
C GLY A 260 3.36 22.57 4.14
N ALA A 261 3.14 23.18 5.31
CA ALA A 261 1.93 23.97 5.58
C ALA A 261 1.76 25.15 4.61
N VAL A 262 2.84 25.88 4.34
CA VAL A 262 2.86 27.01 3.39
C VAL A 262 2.54 26.53 1.98
N LEU A 263 3.22 25.47 1.51
CA LEU A 263 2.99 24.92 0.18
C LEU A 263 1.56 24.40 0.02
N GLU A 264 1.03 23.67 1.00
CA GLU A 264 -0.37 23.22 1.00
C GLU A 264 -1.35 24.40 0.90
N GLY A 265 -1.07 25.51 1.60
CA GLY A 265 -1.87 26.75 1.52
C GLY A 265 -1.84 27.35 0.11
N ILE A 266 -0.66 27.49 -0.48
CA ILE A 266 -0.49 28.02 -1.86
C ILE A 266 -1.22 27.11 -2.87
N TRP A 267 -1.04 25.78 -2.79
CA TRP A 267 -1.68 24.82 -3.70
C TRP A 267 -3.22 24.86 -3.60
N LYS A 268 -3.75 25.03 -2.38
CA LYS A 268 -5.20 25.20 -2.18
C LYS A 268 -5.72 26.50 -2.78
N LEU A 269 -5.01 27.61 -2.55
CA LEU A 269 -5.39 28.93 -3.09
C LEU A 269 -5.32 28.99 -4.62
N THR A 270 -4.31 28.34 -5.20
CA THR A 270 -4.10 28.33 -6.67
C THR A 270 -4.85 27.21 -7.38
N GLY A 271 -5.55 26.33 -6.67
CA GLY A 271 -6.30 25.21 -7.26
C GLY A 271 -5.40 24.13 -7.90
N ARG A 272 -4.11 24.09 -7.61
CA ARG A 272 -3.16 23.14 -8.19
C ARG A 272 -3.47 21.72 -7.76
N THR A 273 -3.36 20.79 -8.70
CA THR A 273 -3.63 19.36 -8.48
C THR A 273 -2.37 18.49 -8.48
N ASP A 274 -1.26 19.01 -8.99
CA ASP A 274 0.05 18.36 -8.89
C ASP A 274 0.49 18.33 -7.41
N GLU A 275 1.33 17.35 -7.07
CA GLU A 275 1.79 17.18 -5.69
C GLU A 275 2.81 18.26 -5.29
N PRO A 276 2.62 18.96 -4.14
CA PRO A 276 3.62 19.86 -3.60
C PRO A 276 4.93 19.12 -3.30
N ARG A 277 6.05 19.84 -3.40
CA ARG A 277 7.38 19.27 -3.05
C ARG A 277 7.46 18.78 -1.61
N MET A 278 6.71 19.38 -0.70
CA MET A 278 6.57 18.99 0.70
C MET A 278 5.14 19.19 1.15
N THR A 279 4.65 18.30 1.99
CA THR A 279 3.39 18.43 2.74
C THR A 279 3.66 18.15 4.21
N ARG A 280 2.75 18.58 5.09
CA ARG A 280 2.86 18.23 6.53
C ARG A 280 2.89 16.74 6.76
N PHE A 281 2.08 16.00 6.01
CA PHE A 281 2.04 14.53 6.06
C PHE A 281 3.41 13.94 5.68
N LEU A 282 4.00 14.38 4.56
CA LEU A 282 5.30 13.86 4.11
C LEU A 282 6.42 14.24 5.09
N ALA A 283 6.40 15.46 5.64
CA ALA A 283 7.38 15.88 6.63
C ALA A 283 7.33 14.99 7.88
N ALA A 284 6.12 14.66 8.35
CA ALA A 284 5.93 13.77 9.49
C ALA A 284 6.41 12.34 9.15
N GLN A 285 6.01 11.78 8.02
CA GLN A 285 6.44 10.43 7.59
C GLN A 285 7.96 10.30 7.46
N LEU A 286 8.66 11.33 7.01
CA LEU A 286 10.11 11.31 6.84
C LEU A 286 10.90 11.55 8.14
N ALA A 287 10.25 12.08 9.18
CA ALA A 287 10.90 12.46 10.43
C ALA A 287 10.64 11.51 11.59
N THR A 288 9.50 10.79 11.56
CA THR A 288 9.09 9.91 12.67
C THR A 288 9.48 8.46 12.42
N SER A 289 9.62 7.70 13.50
CA SER A 289 9.76 6.24 13.45
C SER A 289 8.40 5.60 13.26
N HIS A 290 8.32 4.60 12.36
CA HIS A 290 7.11 3.81 12.16
C HIS A 290 7.47 2.38 11.74
N TYR A 291 7.38 1.49 12.70
CA TYR A 291 7.52 0.05 12.52
C TYR A 291 6.49 -0.68 13.39
N PHE A 292 6.12 -1.89 12.98
CA PHE A 292 4.89 -2.55 13.42
C PHE A 292 5.16 -3.94 13.97
N ASN A 293 4.35 -4.34 14.94
CA ASN A 293 4.35 -5.70 15.46
C ASN A 293 3.51 -6.60 14.52
N ILE A 294 4.15 -7.59 13.91
CA ILE A 294 3.51 -8.54 12.98
C ILE A 294 3.14 -9.88 13.64
N THR A 295 3.14 -9.95 14.97
CA THR A 295 2.84 -11.19 15.70
C THR A 295 1.45 -11.73 15.37
N ALA A 296 0.46 -10.86 15.18
CA ALA A 296 -0.88 -11.28 14.78
C ALA A 296 -0.88 -11.92 13.38
N ALA A 297 -0.18 -11.33 12.41
CA ALA A 297 -0.05 -11.90 11.07
C ALA A 297 0.68 -13.26 11.09
N ARG A 298 1.72 -13.39 11.89
CA ARG A 298 2.43 -14.66 12.10
C ARG A 298 1.53 -15.74 12.67
N ARG A 299 0.84 -15.43 13.75
CA ARG A 299 -0.03 -16.38 14.46
C ARG A 299 -1.25 -16.80 13.64
N ASP A 300 -1.98 -15.83 13.07
CA ASP A 300 -3.28 -16.08 12.47
C ASP A 300 -3.17 -16.47 10.98
N LEU A 301 -2.25 -15.85 10.24
CA LEU A 301 -2.05 -16.14 8.82
C LEU A 301 -0.94 -17.18 8.56
N GLY A 302 -0.05 -17.41 9.51
CA GLY A 302 1.20 -18.15 9.28
C GLY A 302 2.19 -17.35 8.42
N TYR A 303 2.12 -16.01 8.48
CA TYR A 303 2.96 -15.15 7.67
C TYR A 303 4.40 -15.12 8.19
N GLU A 304 5.33 -15.61 7.39
CA GLU A 304 6.77 -15.46 7.60
C GLU A 304 7.39 -14.85 6.34
N PRO A 305 8.05 -13.68 6.44
CA PRO A 305 8.72 -13.06 5.30
C PRO A 305 9.84 -13.97 4.78
N ALA A 306 9.65 -14.54 3.58
CA ALA A 306 10.63 -15.45 2.99
C ALA A 306 11.87 -14.75 2.44
N ILE A 307 11.71 -13.47 2.04
CA ILE A 307 12.78 -12.66 1.45
C ILE A 307 13.15 -11.58 2.45
N SER A 308 14.41 -11.63 2.95
CA SER A 308 14.95 -10.63 3.87
C SER A 308 15.14 -9.26 3.20
N MET A 309 15.32 -8.19 3.98
CA MET A 309 15.66 -6.86 3.44
C MET A 309 16.95 -6.90 2.62
N ALA A 310 17.96 -7.62 3.06
CA ALA A 310 19.25 -7.77 2.35
C ALA A 310 19.09 -8.52 1.02
N GLU A 311 18.34 -9.61 1.00
CA GLU A 311 18.06 -10.35 -0.24
C GLU A 311 17.21 -9.52 -1.20
N GLY A 312 16.22 -8.78 -0.69
CA GLY A 312 15.42 -7.85 -1.49
C GLY A 312 16.29 -6.80 -2.21
N MET A 313 17.30 -6.24 -1.52
CA MET A 313 18.26 -5.31 -2.13
C MET A 313 19.08 -5.96 -3.24
N GLN A 314 19.51 -7.20 -3.05
CA GLN A 314 20.23 -7.95 -4.10
C GLN A 314 19.34 -8.18 -5.34
N ARG A 315 18.07 -8.57 -5.13
CA ARG A 315 17.10 -8.76 -6.22
C ARG A 315 16.80 -7.44 -6.94
N LEU A 316 16.66 -6.35 -6.21
CA LEU A 316 16.45 -5.02 -6.78
C LEU A 316 17.62 -4.62 -7.67
N ARG A 317 18.87 -4.81 -7.19
CA ARG A 317 20.08 -4.56 -7.98
C ARG A 317 20.10 -5.37 -9.27
N ALA A 318 19.83 -6.67 -9.21
CA ALA A 318 19.93 -7.58 -10.34
C ALA A 318 18.89 -7.31 -11.44
N LEU A 319 17.68 -6.85 -11.07
CA LEU A 319 16.54 -6.73 -11.97
C LEU A 319 16.26 -5.30 -12.46
N GLU A 320 16.54 -4.30 -11.62
CA GLU A 320 16.24 -2.89 -11.95
C GLU A 320 17.50 -2.09 -12.35
N PHE A 321 18.62 -2.35 -11.70
CA PHE A 321 19.84 -1.57 -11.86
C PHE A 321 20.97 -2.44 -12.44
N ARG A 322 20.70 -3.16 -13.56
CA ARG A 322 21.73 -3.90 -14.28
C ARG A 322 22.86 -2.93 -14.67
N ILE A 323 23.93 -2.95 -13.89
CA ILE A 323 25.20 -2.30 -14.19
C ILE A 323 26.13 -3.35 -14.80
#